data_93cf9645bd3d5a2d190d41dfe1ef5b7d
#
_entry.id   93cf9645bd3d5a2d190d41dfe1ef5b7d
#
_cell.length_a   1.000
_cell.length_b   1.000
_cell.length_c   1.000
_cell.angle_alpha   90.00
_cell.angle_beta   90.00
_cell.angle_gamma   90.00
#
_symmetry.space_group_name_H-M   'P 1'
#
loop_
_entity.id
_entity.type
_entity.pdbx_description
1 polymer ?
#
loop_
_entity_poly.entity_id
_entity_poly.type
_entity_poly.pdbx_seq_one_letter_code
_entity_poly.pdbx_strand_id
1 'polypeptide(L)'
;MLFRSCSAALYAVFFGLNSLLFQSLIFSSGVSWIFLPAGLRLVLTLLFGGKGALGISITSILIGIFFYFSDPIIAIGAGILGGLAPYVASLTVFKDLNVMTNLSNLDGSKLLNCIFIYSLISPVLHQAWFTLTIPNNYFWDNLGVMIIGDLIGSLIIVYLSKGIIFILKRYSKN
;
A
#
# COMPACT_ATOMS: atom_id res chain seq x y z
N MET A 1 3.48 20.03 -5.62
CA MET A 1 2.05 19.71 -5.52
C MET A 1 1.67 18.49 -6.38
N LEU A 2 2.03 18.44 -7.65
CA LEU A 2 1.62 17.40 -8.62
C LEU A 2 1.76 15.94 -8.13
N PHE A 3 2.88 15.55 -7.58
CA PHE A 3 3.12 14.16 -7.11
C PHE A 3 2.20 13.72 -5.96
N ARG A 4 1.87 14.65 -5.04
CA ARG A 4 0.94 14.35 -3.94
C ARG A 4 -0.46 14.13 -4.45
N SER A 5 -0.94 15.00 -5.34
CA SER A 5 -2.27 14.91 -5.94
C SER A 5 -2.39 13.68 -6.84
N CYS A 6 -1.36 13.36 -7.61
CA CYS A 6 -1.33 12.16 -8.44
C CYS A 6 -1.42 10.89 -7.59
N SER A 7 -0.61 10.79 -6.52
CA SER A 7 -0.66 9.64 -5.60
C SER A 7 -2.02 9.52 -4.91
N ALA A 8 -2.59 10.64 -4.47
CA ALA A 8 -3.91 10.68 -3.85
C ALA A 8 -5.01 10.18 -4.79
N ALA A 9 -5.04 10.69 -6.02
CA ALA A 9 -6.04 10.32 -7.02
C ALA A 9 -5.93 8.84 -7.43
N LEU A 10 -4.72 8.37 -7.74
CA LEU A 10 -4.48 6.96 -8.08
C LEU A 10 -4.88 6.04 -6.94
N TYR A 11 -4.52 6.40 -5.71
CA TYR A 11 -4.88 5.60 -4.55
C TYR A 11 -6.40 5.52 -4.35
N ALA A 12 -7.13 6.63 -4.49
CA ALA A 12 -8.59 6.64 -4.40
C ALA A 12 -9.25 5.77 -5.49
N VAL A 13 -8.78 5.85 -6.74
CA VAL A 13 -9.27 5.02 -7.84
C VAL A 13 -9.04 3.54 -7.55
N PHE A 14 -7.84 3.14 -7.14
CA PHE A 14 -7.54 1.74 -6.85
C PHE A 14 -8.26 1.23 -5.61
N PHE A 15 -8.54 2.09 -4.64
CA PHE A 15 -9.41 1.75 -3.52
C PHE A 15 -10.84 1.44 -4.00
N GLY A 16 -11.39 2.29 -4.85
CA GLY A 16 -12.73 2.05 -5.45
C GLY A 16 -12.77 0.75 -6.26
N LEU A 17 -11.75 0.50 -7.09
CA LEU A 17 -11.62 -0.75 -7.83
C LEU A 17 -11.53 -1.96 -6.90
N ASN A 18 -10.74 -1.88 -5.84
CA ASN A 18 -10.64 -2.95 -4.85
C ASN A 18 -11.98 -3.23 -4.18
N SER A 19 -12.72 -2.20 -3.82
CA SER A 19 -14.04 -2.34 -3.20
C SER A 19 -15.05 -2.99 -4.16
N LEU A 20 -15.00 -2.65 -5.45
CA LEU A 20 -15.88 -3.26 -6.46
C LEU A 20 -15.55 -4.73 -6.74
N LEU A 21 -14.25 -5.07 -6.80
CA LEU A 21 -13.80 -6.41 -7.21
C LEU A 21 -13.73 -7.40 -6.06
N PHE A 22 -13.38 -6.93 -4.85
CA PHE A 22 -13.00 -7.79 -3.72
C PHE A 22 -13.77 -7.49 -2.43
N GLN A 23 -14.95 -6.88 -2.52
CA GLN A 23 -15.79 -6.60 -1.35
C GLN A 23 -16.10 -7.83 -0.51
N SER A 24 -16.34 -8.98 -1.16
CA SER A 24 -16.61 -10.27 -0.50
C SER A 24 -15.40 -10.85 0.25
N LEU A 25 -14.20 -10.32 0.04
CA LEU A 25 -12.97 -10.75 0.68
C LEU A 25 -12.53 -9.83 1.83
N ILE A 26 -13.39 -8.89 2.23
CA ILE A 26 -13.16 -8.08 3.44
C ILE A 26 -13.36 -8.99 4.67
N PHE A 27 -12.33 -9.06 5.52
CA PHE A 27 -12.34 -9.87 6.74
C PHE A 27 -12.84 -9.07 7.95
N SER A 28 -12.32 -7.86 8.11
CA SER A 28 -12.75 -6.91 9.13
C SER A 28 -12.49 -5.48 8.64
N SER A 29 -12.92 -4.45 9.41
CA SER A 29 -12.70 -3.05 9.03
C SER A 29 -11.24 -2.74 8.77
N GLY A 30 -10.91 -2.42 7.53
CA GLY A 30 -9.55 -2.14 7.10
C GLY A 30 -8.67 -3.36 6.85
N VAL A 31 -9.18 -4.59 6.94
CA VAL A 31 -8.46 -5.85 6.73
C VAL A 31 -9.14 -6.68 5.64
N SER A 32 -8.41 -7.10 4.62
CA SER A 32 -8.94 -7.86 3.47
C SER A 32 -7.94 -8.91 3.00
N TRP A 33 -8.45 -10.04 2.47
CA TRP A 33 -7.64 -11.12 1.90
C TRP A 33 -6.92 -10.74 0.60
N ILE A 34 -7.41 -9.75 -0.13
CA ILE A 34 -6.75 -9.12 -1.30
C ILE A 34 -6.92 -7.63 -1.17
N PHE A 35 -5.79 -6.89 -1.13
CA PHE A 35 -5.79 -5.45 -0.99
C PHE A 35 -4.90 -4.79 -2.05
N LEU A 36 -5.47 -4.53 -3.24
CA LEU A 36 -4.75 -3.90 -4.36
C LEU A 36 -4.09 -2.55 -4.00
N PRO A 37 -4.73 -1.69 -3.19
CA PRO A 37 -4.11 -0.43 -2.80
C PRO A 37 -2.77 -0.57 -2.09
N ALA A 38 -2.46 -1.73 -1.46
CA ALA A 38 -1.16 -1.98 -0.84
C ALA A 38 -0.01 -1.90 -1.83
N GLY A 39 -0.13 -2.58 -2.97
CA GLY A 39 0.89 -2.53 -4.02
C GLY A 39 1.07 -1.14 -4.60
N LEU A 40 -0.02 -0.40 -4.75
CA LEU A 40 0.04 0.98 -5.22
C LEU A 40 0.73 1.90 -4.21
N ARG A 41 0.45 1.74 -2.90
CA ARG A 41 1.17 2.47 -1.84
C ARG A 41 2.68 2.27 -1.95
N LEU A 42 3.13 1.01 -2.10
CA LEU A 42 4.53 0.68 -2.25
C LEU A 42 5.13 1.35 -3.50
N VAL A 43 4.52 1.15 -4.68
CA VAL A 43 5.02 1.68 -5.96
C VAL A 43 5.08 3.20 -5.94
N LEU A 44 4.02 3.89 -5.52
CA LEU A 44 3.99 5.36 -5.46
C LEU A 44 5.01 5.93 -4.46
N THR A 45 5.26 5.22 -3.37
CA THR A 45 6.26 5.65 -2.39
C THR A 45 7.68 5.41 -2.91
N LEU A 46 7.95 4.31 -3.60
CA LEU A 46 9.24 4.09 -4.27
C LEU A 46 9.53 5.15 -5.34
N LEU A 47 8.51 5.55 -6.12
CA LEU A 47 8.66 6.52 -7.21
C LEU A 47 8.75 7.97 -6.69
N PHE A 48 7.93 8.36 -5.71
CA PHE A 48 7.73 9.74 -5.30
C PHE A 48 8.22 10.04 -3.88
N GLY A 49 8.77 9.03 -3.17
CA GLY A 49 9.29 9.15 -1.82
C GLY A 49 8.24 9.68 -0.84
N GLY A 50 8.67 10.53 0.10
CA GLY A 50 7.79 11.13 1.11
C GLY A 50 6.64 11.97 0.53
N LYS A 51 6.77 12.50 -0.70
CA LYS A 51 5.67 13.23 -1.35
C LYS A 51 4.54 12.28 -1.75
N GLY A 52 4.87 11.08 -2.22
CA GLY A 52 3.91 10.02 -2.50
C GLY A 52 3.23 9.55 -1.21
N ALA A 53 4.01 9.27 -0.18
CA ALA A 53 3.53 8.85 1.13
C ALA A 53 2.52 9.85 1.74
N LEU A 54 2.80 11.15 1.66
CA LEU A 54 1.86 12.19 2.14
C LEU A 54 0.53 12.18 1.38
N GLY A 55 0.56 12.04 0.05
CA GLY A 55 -0.67 11.92 -0.74
C GLY A 55 -1.49 10.71 -0.34
N ILE A 56 -0.84 9.58 -0.14
CA ILE A 56 -1.46 8.34 0.32
C ILE A 56 -2.07 8.52 1.72
N SER A 57 -1.33 9.11 2.68
CA SER A 57 -1.84 9.34 4.04
C SER A 57 -3.13 10.17 4.04
N ILE A 58 -3.14 11.28 3.32
CA ILE A 58 -4.32 12.17 3.25
C ILE A 58 -5.53 11.39 2.70
N THR A 59 -5.36 10.70 1.59
CA THR A 59 -6.46 9.92 0.98
C THR A 59 -6.88 8.76 1.87
N SER A 60 -5.94 8.07 2.52
CA SER A 60 -6.26 6.98 3.46
C SER A 60 -7.04 7.47 4.68
N ILE A 61 -6.76 8.66 5.20
CA ILE A 61 -7.54 9.29 6.28
C ILE A 61 -8.98 9.51 5.81
N LEU A 62 -9.17 10.13 4.65
CA LEU A 62 -10.50 10.39 4.10
C LEU A 62 -11.26 9.08 3.87
N ILE A 63 -10.63 8.08 3.27
CA ILE A 63 -11.23 6.76 3.06
C ILE A 63 -11.58 6.11 4.42
N GLY A 64 -10.70 6.21 5.41
CA GLY A 64 -10.94 5.70 6.75
C GLY A 64 -12.18 6.30 7.40
N ILE A 65 -12.32 7.63 7.33
CA ILE A 65 -13.46 8.37 7.90
C ILE A 65 -14.78 8.04 7.18
N PHE A 66 -14.76 7.97 5.85
CA PHE A 66 -15.99 7.83 5.08
C PHE A 66 -16.46 6.39 4.85
N PHE A 67 -15.53 5.40 4.94
CA PHE A 67 -15.84 4.02 4.52
C PHE A 67 -15.54 2.93 5.55
N TYR A 68 -14.59 3.14 6.48
CA TYR A 68 -14.14 2.05 7.35
C TYR A 68 -14.45 2.21 8.83
N PHE A 69 -14.29 3.42 9.38
CA PHE A 69 -14.29 3.63 10.83
C PHE A 69 -15.28 4.72 11.22
N SER A 70 -16.09 4.42 12.22
CA SER A 70 -16.99 5.43 12.84
C SER A 70 -16.23 6.41 13.72
N ASP A 71 -15.09 5.99 14.29
CA ASP A 71 -14.22 6.84 15.11
C ASP A 71 -13.15 7.52 14.24
N PRO A 72 -13.15 8.86 14.15
CA PRO A 72 -12.15 9.60 13.38
C PRO A 72 -10.71 9.40 13.88
N ILE A 73 -10.50 9.11 15.16
CA ILE A 73 -9.16 8.88 15.73
C ILE A 73 -8.56 7.61 15.11
N ILE A 74 -9.35 6.54 15.01
CA ILE A 74 -8.94 5.29 14.39
C ILE A 74 -8.60 5.53 12.92
N ALA A 75 -9.46 6.25 12.20
CA ALA A 75 -9.27 6.58 10.78
C ALA A 75 -8.01 7.41 10.53
N ILE A 76 -7.77 8.43 11.36
CA ILE A 76 -6.59 9.31 11.24
C ILE A 76 -5.30 8.50 11.44
N GLY A 77 -5.22 7.72 12.52
CA GLY A 77 -4.05 6.90 12.79
C GLY A 77 -3.79 5.85 11.70
N ALA A 78 -4.81 5.09 11.29
CA ALA A 78 -4.72 4.14 10.19
C ALA A 78 -4.30 4.83 8.87
N GLY A 79 -4.83 6.01 8.59
CA GLY A 79 -4.48 6.77 7.39
C GLY A 79 -3.05 7.29 7.40
N ILE A 80 -2.54 7.76 8.54
CA ILE A 80 -1.11 8.14 8.71
C ILE A 80 -0.22 6.92 8.45
N LEU A 81 -0.55 5.78 9.04
CA LEU A 81 0.20 4.53 8.86
C LEU A 81 0.14 4.04 7.40
N GLY A 82 -0.97 4.30 6.71
CA GLY A 82 -1.13 3.99 5.28
C GLY A 82 -0.06 4.61 4.38
N GLY A 83 0.47 5.78 4.72
CA GLY A 83 1.61 6.39 4.02
C GLY A 83 2.94 6.15 4.72
N LEU A 84 2.96 6.10 6.05
CA LEU A 84 4.19 5.90 6.82
C LEU A 84 4.79 4.50 6.60
N ALA A 85 3.97 3.44 6.60
CA ALA A 85 4.42 2.07 6.45
C ALA A 85 5.19 1.83 5.13
N PRO A 86 4.66 2.19 3.94
CA PRO A 86 5.41 2.06 2.70
C PRO A 86 6.65 2.97 2.65
N TYR A 87 6.62 4.12 3.33
CA TYR A 87 7.79 5.01 3.41
C TYR A 87 8.91 4.38 4.24
N VAL A 88 8.62 3.83 5.42
CA VAL A 88 9.59 3.10 6.23
C VAL A 88 10.12 1.89 5.47
N ALA A 89 9.25 1.10 4.83
CA ALA A 89 9.68 -0.02 4.00
C ALA A 89 10.61 0.43 2.86
N SER A 90 10.34 1.56 2.22
CA SER A 90 11.20 2.10 1.17
C SER A 90 12.59 2.49 1.67
N LEU A 91 12.68 3.08 2.85
CA LEU A 91 13.98 3.42 3.46
C LEU A 91 14.83 2.17 3.75
N THR A 92 14.21 1.12 4.30
CA THR A 92 14.85 -0.17 4.53
C THR A 92 15.38 -0.76 3.21
N VAL A 93 14.55 -0.73 2.17
CA VAL A 93 14.90 -1.22 0.84
C VAL A 93 16.07 -0.46 0.23
N PHE A 94 16.04 0.88 0.27
CA PHE A 94 17.14 1.69 -0.26
C PHE A 94 18.46 1.44 0.48
N LYS A 95 18.41 1.26 1.79
CA LYS A 95 19.60 1.02 2.61
C LYS A 95 20.09 -0.43 2.51
N ASP A 96 19.24 -1.40 2.81
CA ASP A 96 19.66 -2.78 3.04
C ASP A 96 19.78 -3.58 1.73
N LEU A 97 18.97 -3.27 0.71
CA LEU A 97 19.05 -3.87 -0.61
C LEU A 97 19.91 -3.06 -1.61
N ASN A 98 20.52 -1.98 -1.14
CA ASN A 98 21.34 -1.08 -1.97
C ASN A 98 20.62 -0.67 -3.27
N VAL A 99 19.33 -0.32 -3.17
CA VAL A 99 18.55 0.18 -4.30
C VAL A 99 18.83 1.66 -4.47
N MET A 100 19.19 2.07 -5.68
CA MET A 100 19.42 3.48 -5.99
C MET A 100 18.10 4.24 -5.97
N THR A 101 18.13 5.52 -5.55
CA THR A 101 16.93 6.38 -5.46
C THR A 101 16.24 6.61 -6.80
N ASN A 102 16.95 6.45 -7.91
CA ASN A 102 16.40 6.48 -9.28
C ASN A 102 15.86 5.12 -9.75
N LEU A 103 15.87 4.10 -8.88
CA LEU A 103 15.41 2.73 -9.13
C LEU A 103 16.11 2.02 -10.30
N SER A 104 17.24 2.53 -10.81
CA SER A 104 17.91 2.00 -12.01
C SER A 104 18.44 0.58 -11.81
N ASN A 105 18.76 0.20 -10.58
CA ASN A 105 19.23 -1.14 -10.21
C ASN A 105 18.17 -2.00 -9.49
N LEU A 106 16.89 -1.63 -9.60
CA LEU A 106 15.78 -2.40 -9.04
C LEU A 106 15.42 -3.54 -9.98
N ASP A 107 16.03 -4.69 -9.76
CA ASP A 107 15.70 -5.93 -10.47
C ASP A 107 14.47 -6.65 -9.88
N GLY A 108 14.08 -7.78 -10.48
CA GLY A 108 12.91 -8.54 -10.05
C GLY A 108 13.05 -9.13 -8.63
N SER A 109 14.25 -9.55 -8.25
CA SER A 109 14.52 -10.13 -6.93
C SER A 109 14.44 -9.06 -5.84
N LYS A 110 15.07 -7.90 -6.06
CA LYS A 110 14.99 -6.77 -5.13
C LYS A 110 13.55 -6.28 -4.98
N LEU A 111 12.79 -6.23 -6.09
CA LEU A 111 11.39 -5.83 -6.05
C LEU A 111 10.52 -6.82 -5.26
N LEU A 112 10.74 -8.12 -5.40
CA LEU A 112 10.06 -9.13 -4.57
C LEU A 112 10.41 -8.99 -3.09
N ASN A 113 11.68 -8.74 -2.76
CA ASN A 113 12.09 -8.46 -1.39
C ASN A 113 11.42 -7.19 -0.83
N CYS A 114 11.28 -6.13 -1.66
CA CYS A 114 10.54 -4.93 -1.28
C CYS A 114 9.09 -5.25 -0.93
N ILE A 115 8.42 -6.02 -1.77
CA ILE A 115 7.03 -6.43 -1.54
C ILE A 115 6.93 -7.21 -0.24
N PHE A 116 7.82 -8.18 -0.02
CA PHE A 116 7.82 -9.00 1.20
C PHE A 116 8.04 -8.17 2.46
N ILE A 117 9.05 -7.30 2.47
CA ILE A 117 9.35 -6.40 3.60
C ILE A 117 8.14 -5.49 3.89
N TYR A 118 7.56 -4.88 2.86
CA TYR A 118 6.41 -4.02 3.01
C TYR A 118 5.19 -4.77 3.56
N SER A 119 4.91 -5.97 3.04
CA SER A 119 3.79 -6.81 3.47
C SER A 119 3.91 -7.32 4.90
N LEU A 120 5.06 -7.19 5.53
CA LEU A 120 5.25 -7.43 6.96
C LEU A 120 5.14 -6.13 7.78
N ILE A 121 5.81 -5.07 7.35
CA ILE A 121 5.85 -3.79 8.09
C ILE A 121 4.45 -3.16 8.17
N SER A 122 3.73 -3.09 7.04
CA SER A 122 2.43 -2.42 6.98
C SER A 122 1.39 -3.05 7.92
N PRO A 123 1.14 -4.38 7.88
CA PRO A 123 0.20 -5.02 8.79
C PRO A 123 0.59 -4.91 10.26
N VAL A 124 1.88 -5.08 10.58
CA VAL A 124 2.35 -4.96 11.97
C VAL A 124 2.03 -3.58 12.54
N LEU A 125 2.33 -2.51 11.81
CA LEU A 125 2.04 -1.14 12.26
C LEU A 125 0.54 -0.88 12.39
N HIS A 126 -0.28 -1.33 11.43
CA HIS A 126 -1.73 -1.16 11.48
C HIS A 126 -2.35 -1.96 12.63
N GLN A 127 -1.95 -3.24 12.79
CA GLN A 127 -2.49 -4.06 13.86
C GLN A 127 -2.05 -3.59 15.25
N ALA A 128 -0.85 -3.06 15.39
CA ALA A 128 -0.43 -2.40 16.63
C ALA A 128 -1.36 -1.21 16.96
N TRP A 129 -1.69 -0.36 15.98
CA TRP A 129 -2.62 0.74 16.14
C TRP A 129 -4.05 0.26 16.47
N PHE A 130 -4.56 -0.71 15.74
CA PHE A 130 -5.91 -1.25 15.94
C PHE A 130 -6.06 -1.92 17.30
N THR A 131 -5.03 -2.61 17.80
CA THR A 131 -5.07 -3.20 19.15
C THR A 131 -5.15 -2.14 20.25
N LEU A 132 -4.56 -0.97 20.05
CA LEU A 132 -4.62 0.13 21.00
C LEU A 132 -5.96 0.90 20.95
N THR A 133 -6.66 0.85 19.82
CA THR A 133 -7.80 1.75 19.55
C THR A 133 -9.13 1.03 19.32
N ILE A 134 -9.11 -0.25 18.96
CA ILE A 134 -10.32 -1.03 18.70
C ILE A 134 -10.49 -2.08 19.81
N PRO A 135 -11.56 -2.00 20.61
CA PRO A 135 -11.87 -3.03 21.60
C PRO A 135 -12.03 -4.41 20.92
N ASN A 136 -11.51 -5.44 21.57
CA ASN A 136 -11.59 -6.83 21.09
C ASN A 136 -11.02 -7.05 19.68
N ASN A 137 -9.97 -6.32 19.29
CA ASN A 137 -9.28 -6.58 18.05
C ASN A 137 -8.59 -7.95 18.10
N TYR A 138 -8.92 -8.83 17.16
CA TYR A 138 -8.29 -10.16 17.00
C TYR A 138 -6.94 -10.00 16.29
N PHE A 139 -5.93 -9.59 17.05
CA PHE A 139 -4.60 -9.21 16.51
C PHE A 139 -4.01 -10.24 15.55
N TRP A 140 -3.92 -11.51 15.94
CA TRP A 140 -3.23 -12.54 15.13
C TRP A 140 -3.98 -12.90 13.86
N ASP A 141 -5.32 -13.00 13.92
CA ASP A 141 -6.15 -13.31 12.76
C ASP A 141 -6.12 -12.17 11.76
N ASN A 142 -6.32 -10.94 12.22
CA ASN A 142 -6.24 -9.74 11.40
C ASN A 142 -4.84 -9.53 10.80
N LEU A 143 -3.78 -9.79 11.58
CA LEU A 143 -2.39 -9.67 11.12
C LEU A 143 -2.12 -10.65 9.97
N GLY A 144 -2.49 -11.93 10.15
CA GLY A 144 -2.29 -12.97 9.12
C GLY A 144 -3.01 -12.64 7.82
N VAL A 145 -4.30 -12.28 7.91
CA VAL A 145 -5.09 -11.89 6.73
C VAL A 145 -4.50 -10.67 6.03
N MET A 146 -4.09 -9.66 6.80
CA MET A 146 -3.56 -8.42 6.25
C MET A 146 -2.20 -8.61 5.57
N ILE A 147 -1.31 -9.47 6.14
CA ILE A 147 -0.04 -9.86 5.48
C ILE A 147 -0.31 -10.49 4.12
N ILE A 148 -1.22 -11.46 4.06
CA ILE A 148 -1.59 -12.14 2.82
C ILE A 148 -2.21 -11.16 1.84
N GLY A 149 -3.12 -10.29 2.30
CA GLY A 149 -3.79 -9.29 1.48
C GLY A 149 -2.86 -8.27 0.87
N ASP A 150 -1.92 -7.73 1.66
CA ASP A 150 -0.91 -6.78 1.21
C ASP A 150 0.08 -7.46 0.24
N LEU A 151 0.47 -8.71 0.51
CA LEU A 151 1.37 -9.48 -0.36
C LEU A 151 0.74 -9.74 -1.74
N ILE A 152 -0.47 -10.31 -1.77
CA ILE A 152 -1.18 -10.64 -3.01
C ILE A 152 -1.49 -9.35 -3.79
N GLY A 153 -2.04 -8.33 -3.11
CA GLY A 153 -2.35 -7.04 -3.73
C GLY A 153 -1.12 -6.37 -4.34
N SER A 154 0.03 -6.42 -3.65
CA SER A 154 1.29 -5.87 -4.15
C SER A 154 1.83 -6.64 -5.34
N LEU A 155 1.77 -7.97 -5.33
CA LEU A 155 2.17 -8.79 -6.48
C LEU A 155 1.32 -8.47 -7.71
N ILE A 156 -0.01 -8.42 -7.57
CA ILE A 156 -0.93 -8.11 -8.68
C ILE A 156 -0.56 -6.75 -9.30
N ILE A 157 -0.41 -5.70 -8.50
CA ILE A 157 -0.11 -4.35 -8.99
C ILE A 157 1.24 -4.29 -9.69
N VAL A 158 2.26 -4.94 -9.15
CA VAL A 158 3.59 -4.96 -9.77
C VAL A 158 3.58 -5.69 -11.10
N TYR A 159 2.90 -6.85 -11.19
CA TYR A 159 2.80 -7.58 -12.46
C TYR A 159 1.98 -6.82 -13.50
N LEU A 160 0.87 -6.19 -13.11
CA LEU A 160 0.08 -5.30 -13.98
C LEU A 160 0.93 -4.13 -14.50
N SER A 161 1.69 -3.47 -13.63
CA SER A 161 2.57 -2.37 -14.00
C SER A 161 3.65 -2.80 -15.01
N LYS A 162 4.27 -3.97 -14.79
CA LYS A 162 5.22 -4.55 -15.76
C LYS A 162 4.57 -4.83 -17.12
N GLY A 163 3.38 -5.40 -17.12
CA GLY A 163 2.60 -5.67 -18.34
C GLY A 163 2.32 -4.40 -19.13
N ILE A 164 1.85 -3.35 -18.45
CA ILE A 164 1.57 -2.05 -19.07
C ILE A 164 2.85 -1.45 -19.69
N ILE A 165 3.96 -1.43 -18.94
CA ILE A 165 5.24 -0.91 -19.42
C ILE A 165 5.72 -1.69 -20.64
N PHE A 166 5.60 -3.01 -20.65
CA PHE A 166 5.98 -3.86 -21.79
C PHE A 166 5.17 -3.52 -23.05
N ILE A 167 3.86 -3.38 -22.90
CA ILE A 167 2.96 -3.00 -24.00
C ILE A 167 3.33 -1.62 -24.55
N LEU A 168 3.48 -0.61 -23.68
CA LEU A 168 3.84 0.76 -24.09
C LEU A 168 5.18 0.81 -24.83
N LYS A 169 6.21 0.07 -24.35
CA LYS A 169 7.49 -0.01 -25.03
C LYS A 169 7.41 -0.65 -26.42
N ARG A 170 6.49 -1.59 -26.61
CA ARG A 170 6.26 -2.23 -27.91
C ARG A 170 5.64 -1.23 -28.92
N TYR A 171 4.65 -0.45 -28.48
CA TYR A 171 4.01 0.56 -29.33
C TYR A 171 4.92 1.77 -29.63
N SER A 172 5.84 2.12 -28.76
CA SER A 172 6.77 3.24 -28.97
C SER A 172 7.91 2.92 -29.95
N LYS A 173 8.08 1.64 -30.35
CA LYS A 173 9.12 1.22 -31.32
C LYS A 173 8.58 1.06 -32.75
N ASN A 174 7.29 1.16 -32.94
CA ASN A 174 6.61 1.21 -34.22
C ASN A 174 6.22 2.67 -34.56
#